data_75b0b05a6c23017ec53cbe52e66de109
#
_entry.id   75b0b05a6c23017ec53cbe52e66de109
#
_cell.length_a   1.000
_cell.length_b   1.000
_cell.length_c   1.000
_cell.angle_alpha   90.00
_cell.angle_beta   90.00
_cell.angle_gamma   90.00
#
_symmetry.space_group_name_H-M   'P 1'
#
loop_
_entity.id
_entity.type
_entity.pdbx_description
1 polymer ?
#
loop_
_entity_poly.entity_id
_entity_poly.type
_entity_poly.pdbx_seq_one_letter_code
_entity_poly.pdbx_strand_id
1 'polypeptide(L)'
;MAAGLLTALIFLPLLGAIFILLQREPRAIWNSAFVFSLLPLALSFYLFAAFDPHQGGYQFVEQYNWIPDFGISYHLGLDGISLFLVLLTTILISLSLLYSGGGDIEERPREFCFFVLVLETGLLGALLAVDLFLFYAFWEVMLIPMYFMIGIWGHGRKIYAAIKFVLFTMFGSILMLVAIIYLVLAAREHLGRLSFDLPLLYQVPLTHTEARWLFAAFALAFAIKVPMWPLHTWLPDAHTEAPTAGSVILAGVMLKMGTYGFLRFAIPLFPEVALDAVPLFMALAVVGIIYGALVAMVQPDLKRLVAYSSVSHLGFVMLGIFALDPQGVEGAIYQMLNHGISTGGLFLLVGMLYMRRHTREISEFGGLWKSVPVYAGIFMVVMLSSIGLPGLNGFVGEFLILLGAFLRLKLAVVFAVSGLILGALYMLWTYERVMFGPITKAVNETIRDLTPREVAVMAPVLALMLFMGFYPKPLLSRMEPSVITMLARVHVAQARMDSEWRHSQLARTTDVTASPATPHALDSATRVAAADK
;
A
#
# COMPACT_ATOMS: atom_id res chain seq x y z
N MET A 1 -14.12 24.95 14.31
CA MET A 1 -12.99 24.23 14.90
C MET A 1 -11.88 24.15 13.87
N ALA A 2 -10.70 24.55 14.26
CA ALA A 2 -9.39 24.48 13.56
C ALA A 2 -9.42 24.32 12.02
N ALA A 3 -9.91 25.33 11.32
CA ALA A 3 -9.67 25.46 9.88
C ALA A 3 -8.15 25.51 9.67
N GLY A 4 -7.64 24.73 8.72
CA GLY A 4 -6.22 24.69 8.39
C GLY A 4 -5.38 23.60 9.07
N LEU A 5 -5.99 22.65 9.82
CA LEU A 5 -5.23 21.57 10.47
C LEU A 5 -4.61 20.60 9.48
N LEU A 6 -5.37 20.17 8.46
CA LEU A 6 -4.87 19.26 7.42
C LEU A 6 -3.88 19.97 6.51
N THR A 7 -4.15 21.24 6.18
CA THR A 7 -3.19 22.09 5.45
C THR A 7 -1.90 22.24 6.22
N ALA A 8 -1.95 22.52 7.53
CA ALA A 8 -0.75 22.61 8.38
C ALA A 8 0.01 21.28 8.39
N LEU A 9 -0.68 20.14 8.53
CA LEU A 9 -0.07 18.82 8.52
C LEU A 9 0.72 18.56 7.22
N ILE A 10 0.18 18.94 6.06
CA ILE A 10 0.82 18.75 4.74
C ILE A 10 2.03 19.67 4.57
N PHE A 11 1.92 20.96 4.96
CA PHE A 11 2.91 21.97 4.58
C PHE A 11 3.95 22.27 5.66
N LEU A 12 3.79 21.79 6.92
CA LEU A 12 4.82 21.90 7.94
C LEU A 12 6.15 21.24 7.53
N PRO A 13 6.17 20.03 6.93
CA PRO A 13 7.41 19.45 6.42
C PRO A 13 8.04 20.31 5.31
N LEU A 14 7.24 20.88 4.40
CA LEU A 14 7.74 21.75 3.34
C LEU A 14 8.38 23.04 3.89
N LEU A 15 7.79 23.64 4.91
CA LEU A 15 8.39 24.77 5.61
C LEU A 15 9.74 24.39 6.23
N GLY A 16 9.82 23.18 6.82
CA GLY A 16 11.07 22.61 7.31
C GLY A 16 12.09 22.41 6.19
N ALA A 17 11.67 21.89 5.04
CA ALA A 17 12.52 21.72 3.88
C ALA A 17 13.13 23.04 3.40
N ILE A 18 12.32 24.11 3.31
CA ILE A 18 12.78 25.45 2.94
C ILE A 18 13.73 26.00 4.00
N PHE A 19 13.40 25.84 5.29
CA PHE A 19 14.25 26.31 6.39
C PHE A 19 15.63 25.65 6.38
N ILE A 20 15.71 24.34 6.09
CA ILE A 20 16.98 23.59 5.99
C ILE A 20 17.90 24.14 4.90
N LEU A 21 17.37 24.66 3.79
CA LEU A 21 18.18 25.24 2.72
C LEU A 21 19.01 26.45 3.19
N LEU A 22 18.57 27.13 4.26
CA LEU A 22 19.27 28.26 4.87
C LEU A 22 20.36 27.83 5.85
N GLN A 23 20.41 26.55 6.24
CA GLN A 23 21.38 25.99 7.18
C GLN A 23 22.68 25.59 6.46
N ARG A 24 23.81 25.74 7.15
CA ARG A 24 25.13 25.37 6.62
C ARG A 24 25.82 24.28 7.44
N GLU A 25 25.56 24.26 8.75
CA GLU A 25 26.18 23.30 9.65
C GLU A 25 25.45 21.96 9.63
N PRO A 26 26.13 20.81 9.41
CA PRO A 26 25.51 19.49 9.32
C PRO A 26 24.67 19.12 10.54
N ARG A 27 25.13 19.44 11.75
CA ARG A 27 24.36 19.18 12.99
C ARG A 27 23.06 19.99 13.05
N ALA A 28 23.10 21.26 12.64
CA ALA A 28 21.91 22.10 12.59
C ALA A 28 20.91 21.60 11.56
N ILE A 29 21.38 21.13 10.39
CA ILE A 29 20.57 20.53 9.33
C ILE A 29 19.81 19.31 9.87
N TRP A 30 20.51 18.33 10.47
CA TRP A 30 19.89 17.13 11.01
C TRP A 30 18.91 17.42 12.15
N ASN A 31 19.28 18.29 13.09
CA ASN A 31 18.41 18.66 14.20
C ASN A 31 17.15 19.38 13.71
N SER A 32 17.30 20.30 12.76
CA SER A 32 16.16 21.02 12.18
C SER A 32 15.24 20.06 11.41
N ALA A 33 15.79 19.17 10.58
CA ALA A 33 15.02 18.19 9.85
C ALA A 33 14.19 17.30 10.80
N PHE A 34 14.83 16.81 11.85
CA PHE A 34 14.17 15.98 12.85
C PHE A 34 13.07 16.76 13.60
N VAL A 35 13.36 17.98 14.06
CA VAL A 35 12.34 18.82 14.75
C VAL A 35 11.16 19.12 13.85
N PHE A 36 11.39 19.47 12.56
CA PHE A 36 10.30 19.73 11.63
C PHE A 36 9.48 18.48 11.30
N SER A 37 10.05 17.28 11.34
CA SER A 37 9.28 16.02 11.20
C SER A 37 8.45 15.67 12.43
N LEU A 38 8.86 16.14 13.63
CA LEU A 38 8.08 15.92 14.85
C LEU A 38 6.80 16.78 14.90
N LEU A 39 6.73 17.89 14.17
CA LEU A 39 5.52 18.74 14.15
C LEU A 39 4.34 18.03 13.47
N PRO A 40 4.46 17.48 12.24
CA PRO A 40 3.39 16.69 11.64
C PRO A 40 3.12 15.40 12.42
N LEU A 41 4.12 14.80 13.07
CA LEU A 41 3.94 13.65 13.95
C LEU A 41 3.05 14.01 15.16
N ALA A 42 3.32 15.10 15.85
CA ALA A 42 2.51 15.56 16.98
C ALA A 42 1.07 15.88 16.52
N LEU A 43 0.92 16.52 15.36
CA LEU A 43 -0.38 16.87 14.80
C LEU A 43 -1.17 15.61 14.37
N SER A 44 -0.50 14.58 13.83
CA SER A 44 -1.14 13.32 13.49
C SER A 44 -1.64 12.55 14.73
N PHE A 45 -0.91 12.59 15.84
CA PHE A 45 -1.39 12.05 17.11
C PHE A 45 -2.58 12.84 17.68
N TYR A 46 -2.57 14.16 17.54
CA TYR A 46 -3.73 14.98 17.90
C TYR A 46 -4.96 14.60 17.07
N LEU A 47 -4.81 14.45 15.74
CA LEU A 47 -5.89 14.02 14.85
C LEU A 47 -6.41 12.63 15.23
N PHE A 48 -5.53 11.68 15.56
CA PHE A 48 -5.93 10.36 16.05
C PHE A 48 -6.75 10.42 17.33
N ALA A 49 -6.35 11.27 18.28
CA ALA A 49 -7.05 11.44 19.55
C ALA A 49 -8.41 12.15 19.39
N ALA A 50 -8.50 13.11 18.45
CA ALA A 50 -9.70 13.89 18.19
C ALA A 50 -10.65 13.24 17.16
N PHE A 51 -10.22 12.13 16.52
CA PHE A 51 -11.01 11.41 15.51
C PHE A 51 -12.22 10.71 16.14
N ASP A 52 -13.42 10.96 15.62
CA ASP A 52 -14.64 10.27 16.02
C ASP A 52 -14.71 8.88 15.37
N PRO A 53 -14.62 7.79 16.16
CA PRO A 53 -14.66 6.43 15.64
C PRO A 53 -16.03 5.95 15.16
N HIS A 54 -17.09 6.77 15.34
CA HIS A 54 -18.45 6.42 14.93
C HIS A 54 -18.87 7.05 13.61
N GLN A 55 -18.05 7.94 13.04
CA GLN A 55 -18.32 8.63 11.79
C GLN A 55 -17.55 7.98 10.63
N GLY A 56 -18.28 7.45 9.63
CA GLY A 56 -17.69 6.79 8.46
C GLY A 56 -17.24 7.72 7.32
N GLY A 57 -17.67 8.99 7.35
CA GLY A 57 -17.33 10.00 6.34
C GLY A 57 -15.99 10.71 6.64
N TYR A 58 -15.68 11.71 5.79
CA TYR A 58 -14.51 12.56 5.99
C TYR A 58 -14.69 13.47 7.21
N GLN A 59 -13.64 13.60 8.01
CA GLN A 59 -13.54 14.49 9.17
C GLN A 59 -12.46 15.54 8.91
N PHE A 60 -12.48 16.64 9.68
CA PHE A 60 -11.56 17.78 9.53
C PHE A 60 -11.53 18.36 8.12
N VAL A 61 -12.64 18.32 7.42
CA VAL A 61 -12.75 18.73 6.01
C VAL A 61 -12.34 20.18 5.83
N GLU A 62 -11.48 20.41 4.84
CA GLU A 62 -11.08 21.75 4.37
C GLU A 62 -11.37 21.83 2.87
N GLN A 63 -12.27 22.72 2.47
CA GLN A 63 -12.67 22.85 1.07
C GLN A 63 -12.69 24.31 0.63
N TYR A 64 -11.89 24.62 -0.39
CA TYR A 64 -11.78 25.93 -1.00
C TYR A 64 -11.75 25.81 -2.53
N ASN A 65 -12.38 26.75 -3.24
CA ASN A 65 -12.26 26.83 -4.70
C ASN A 65 -10.85 27.29 -5.06
N TRP A 66 -10.06 26.43 -5.70
CA TRP A 66 -8.68 26.77 -6.09
C TRP A 66 -8.61 27.31 -7.51
N ILE A 67 -9.10 26.55 -8.51
CA ILE A 67 -9.15 26.96 -9.92
C ILE A 67 -10.58 26.72 -10.44
N PRO A 68 -11.52 27.66 -10.20
CA PRO A 68 -12.94 27.46 -10.47
C PRO A 68 -13.26 27.16 -11.95
N ASP A 69 -12.54 27.79 -12.89
CA ASP A 69 -12.75 27.62 -14.33
C ASP A 69 -12.53 26.18 -14.81
N PHE A 70 -11.68 25.44 -14.12
CA PHE A 70 -11.42 24.03 -14.38
C PHE A 70 -12.15 23.09 -13.42
N GLY A 71 -12.90 23.61 -12.46
CA GLY A 71 -13.60 22.81 -11.45
C GLY A 71 -12.67 22.12 -10.46
N ILE A 72 -11.45 22.66 -10.25
CA ILE A 72 -10.46 22.15 -9.31
C ILE A 72 -10.66 22.81 -7.95
N SER A 73 -10.77 21.98 -6.92
CA SER A 73 -10.91 22.43 -5.53
C SER A 73 -9.71 22.01 -4.68
N TYR A 74 -9.34 22.85 -3.74
CA TYR A 74 -8.48 22.45 -2.63
C TYR A 74 -9.38 21.78 -1.59
N HIS A 75 -9.60 20.47 -1.74
CA HIS A 75 -10.48 19.68 -0.90
C HIS A 75 -9.67 18.59 -0.19
N LEU A 76 -9.57 18.74 1.13
CA LEU A 76 -8.90 17.79 2.02
C LEU A 76 -9.91 17.17 2.96
N GLY A 77 -9.66 15.91 3.31
CA GLY A 77 -10.46 15.17 4.28
C GLY A 77 -9.69 14.00 4.87
N LEU A 78 -10.00 13.67 6.11
CA LEU A 78 -9.41 12.55 6.84
C LEU A 78 -10.51 11.57 7.21
N ASP A 79 -10.30 10.27 6.95
CA ASP A 79 -11.20 9.21 7.39
C ASP A 79 -10.43 8.05 8.04
N GLY A 80 -11.13 7.01 8.49
CA GLY A 80 -10.50 5.87 9.16
C GLY A 80 -9.53 5.06 8.30
N ILE A 81 -9.55 5.21 6.96
CA ILE A 81 -8.58 4.57 6.08
C ILE A 81 -7.30 5.40 6.01
N SER A 82 -7.40 6.70 5.77
CA SER A 82 -6.24 7.60 5.62
C SER A 82 -5.57 7.95 6.95
N LEU A 83 -6.31 8.02 8.08
CA LEU A 83 -5.79 8.36 9.41
C LEU A 83 -4.54 7.56 9.78
N PHE A 84 -4.61 6.25 9.62
CA PHE A 84 -3.51 5.36 10.02
C PHE A 84 -2.32 5.43 9.08
N LEU A 85 -2.55 5.68 7.79
CA LEU A 85 -1.47 5.88 6.83
C LEU A 85 -0.76 7.21 7.05
N VAL A 86 -1.48 8.24 7.48
CA VAL A 86 -0.93 9.52 7.91
C VAL A 86 -0.04 9.33 9.14
N LEU A 87 -0.53 8.63 10.18
CA LEU A 87 0.28 8.29 11.37
C LEU A 87 1.53 7.49 11.00
N LEU A 88 1.38 6.45 10.18
CA LEU A 88 2.50 5.64 9.72
C LEU A 88 3.54 6.48 8.97
N THR A 89 3.09 7.39 8.11
CA THR A 89 3.97 8.29 7.36
C THR A 89 4.81 9.15 8.29
N THR A 90 4.18 9.87 9.20
CA THR A 90 4.87 10.79 10.11
C THR A 90 5.82 10.06 11.07
N ILE A 91 5.43 8.88 11.58
CA ILE A 91 6.30 8.03 12.41
C ILE A 91 7.54 7.59 11.62
N LEU A 92 7.37 6.99 10.45
CA LEU A 92 8.48 6.44 9.69
C LEU A 92 9.43 7.51 9.15
N ILE A 93 8.92 8.69 8.77
CA ILE A 93 9.77 9.83 8.37
C ILE A 93 10.62 10.31 9.55
N SER A 94 10.02 10.51 10.73
CA SER A 94 10.77 10.93 11.92
C SER A 94 11.83 9.90 12.33
N LEU A 95 11.51 8.60 12.31
CA LEU A 95 12.47 7.53 12.60
C LEU A 95 13.58 7.45 11.55
N SER A 96 13.25 7.65 10.26
CA SER A 96 14.23 7.67 9.17
C SER A 96 15.23 8.82 9.32
N LEU A 97 14.77 10.02 9.67
CA LEU A 97 15.64 11.18 9.93
C LEU A 97 16.49 10.98 11.19
N LEU A 98 15.89 10.43 12.26
CA LEU A 98 16.65 10.10 13.47
C LEU A 98 17.75 9.09 13.20
N TYR A 99 17.48 8.05 12.39
CA TYR A 99 18.45 7.05 11.98
C TYR A 99 19.57 7.66 11.12
N SER A 100 19.21 8.35 10.03
CA SER A 100 20.17 8.86 9.05
C SER A 100 21.13 9.90 9.63
N GLY A 101 20.68 10.70 10.61
CA GLY A 101 21.54 11.63 11.36
C GLY A 101 22.60 10.92 12.22
N GLY A 102 22.62 9.58 12.26
CA GLY A 102 23.63 8.75 12.94
C GLY A 102 24.87 8.40 12.09
N GLY A 103 24.98 8.89 10.85
CA GLY A 103 26.13 8.66 9.97
C GLY A 103 25.84 7.79 8.74
N ASP A 104 24.56 7.41 8.50
CA ASP A 104 24.14 6.69 7.28
C ASP A 104 24.33 7.54 6.01
N ILE A 105 24.23 8.87 6.14
CA ILE A 105 24.37 9.84 5.05
C ILE A 105 25.49 10.83 5.38
N GLU A 106 26.63 10.69 4.72
CA GLU A 106 27.80 11.55 4.92
C GLU A 106 27.82 12.74 3.95
N GLU A 107 27.42 12.48 2.69
CA GLU A 107 27.46 13.50 1.64
C GLU A 107 26.12 14.21 1.48
N ARG A 108 26.15 15.53 1.28
CA ARG A 108 24.98 16.37 0.97
C ARG A 108 23.78 16.19 1.92
N PRO A 109 24.00 16.27 3.26
CA PRO A 109 22.91 16.04 4.23
C PRO A 109 21.77 17.04 4.08
N ARG A 110 22.06 18.27 3.63
CA ARG A 110 21.05 19.32 3.42
C ARG A 110 20.05 18.95 2.33
N GLU A 111 20.55 18.53 1.17
CA GLU A 111 19.72 18.11 0.06
C GLU A 111 18.94 16.82 0.40
N PHE A 112 19.57 15.91 1.12
CA PHE A 112 18.91 14.69 1.58
C PHE A 112 17.72 14.99 2.48
N CYS A 113 17.92 15.79 3.53
CA CYS A 113 16.85 16.19 4.46
C CYS A 113 15.75 17.00 3.75
N PHE A 114 16.12 17.86 2.80
CA PHE A 114 15.18 18.58 1.95
C PHE A 114 14.26 17.61 1.20
N PHE A 115 14.83 16.62 0.49
CA PHE A 115 14.03 15.65 -0.26
C PHE A 115 13.16 14.77 0.63
N VAL A 116 13.63 14.38 1.82
CA VAL A 116 12.82 13.59 2.78
C VAL A 116 11.58 14.39 3.22
N LEU A 117 11.71 15.67 3.55
CA LEU A 117 10.59 16.49 3.99
C LEU A 117 9.65 16.88 2.84
N VAL A 118 10.17 17.11 1.62
CA VAL A 118 9.31 17.27 0.42
C VAL A 118 8.53 16.00 0.13
N LEU A 119 9.17 14.83 0.28
CA LEU A 119 8.50 13.54 0.12
C LEU A 119 7.38 13.36 1.14
N GLU A 120 7.60 13.74 2.40
CA GLU A 120 6.57 13.72 3.45
C GLU A 120 5.37 14.58 3.07
N THR A 121 5.59 15.80 2.58
CA THR A 121 4.54 16.68 2.06
C THR A 121 3.73 16.01 0.95
N GLY A 122 4.40 15.40 -0.04
CA GLY A 122 3.74 14.68 -1.13
C GLY A 122 2.88 13.51 -0.66
N LEU A 123 3.41 12.70 0.27
CA LEU A 123 2.72 11.56 0.85
C LEU A 123 1.48 11.98 1.65
N LEU A 124 1.61 12.96 2.55
CA LEU A 124 0.50 13.47 3.35
C LEU A 124 -0.57 14.12 2.47
N GLY A 125 -0.16 14.91 1.47
CA GLY A 125 -1.08 15.53 0.54
C GLY A 125 -1.90 14.52 -0.27
N ALA A 126 -1.26 13.46 -0.78
CA ALA A 126 -1.95 12.42 -1.52
C ALA A 126 -2.91 11.57 -0.65
N LEU A 127 -2.58 11.35 0.63
CA LEU A 127 -3.45 10.62 1.58
C LEU A 127 -4.67 11.42 2.03
N LEU A 128 -4.61 12.74 1.97
CA LEU A 128 -5.65 13.64 2.45
C LEU A 128 -6.48 14.27 1.34
N ALA A 129 -6.03 14.21 0.08
CA ALA A 129 -6.74 14.80 -1.05
C ALA A 129 -8.06 14.07 -1.34
N VAL A 130 -9.14 14.85 -1.42
CA VAL A 130 -10.50 14.42 -1.80
C VAL A 130 -10.89 14.97 -3.19
N ASP A 131 -10.00 15.70 -3.83
CA ASP A 131 -10.08 16.17 -5.22
C ASP A 131 -9.06 15.38 -6.06
N LEU A 132 -9.49 14.84 -7.23
CA LEU A 132 -8.64 13.96 -8.05
C LEU A 132 -7.43 14.70 -8.66
N PHE A 133 -7.55 16.00 -8.98
CA PHE A 133 -6.42 16.76 -9.47
C PHE A 133 -5.40 16.99 -8.36
N LEU A 134 -5.88 17.36 -7.18
CA LEU A 134 -5.03 17.57 -6.00
C LEU A 134 -4.31 16.27 -5.60
N PHE A 135 -5.02 15.13 -5.62
CA PHE A 135 -4.43 13.81 -5.42
C PHE A 135 -3.32 13.54 -6.44
N TYR A 136 -3.60 13.73 -7.73
CA TYR A 136 -2.64 13.48 -8.79
C TYR A 136 -1.40 14.37 -8.66
N ALA A 137 -1.58 15.65 -8.35
CA ALA A 137 -0.47 16.57 -8.14
C ALA A 137 0.47 16.08 -7.01
N PHE A 138 -0.07 15.70 -5.85
CA PHE A 138 0.75 15.15 -4.76
C PHE A 138 1.32 13.77 -5.08
N TRP A 139 0.59 12.94 -5.84
CA TRP A 139 1.09 11.65 -6.32
C TRP A 139 2.33 11.79 -7.20
N GLU A 140 2.41 12.79 -8.06
CA GLU A 140 3.61 13.07 -8.86
C GLU A 140 4.73 13.71 -8.03
N VAL A 141 4.39 14.62 -7.11
CA VAL A 141 5.37 15.28 -6.25
C VAL A 141 6.24 14.29 -5.48
N MET A 142 5.69 13.15 -5.01
CA MET A 142 6.48 12.16 -4.26
C MET A 142 7.47 11.36 -5.12
N LEU A 143 7.35 11.35 -6.46
CA LEU A 143 8.28 10.61 -7.33
C LEU A 143 9.64 11.31 -7.42
N ILE A 144 9.66 12.62 -7.50
CA ILE A 144 10.85 13.43 -7.69
C ILE A 144 11.85 13.26 -6.52
N PRO A 145 11.46 13.45 -5.25
CA PRO A 145 12.37 13.22 -4.13
C PRO A 145 12.92 11.80 -4.09
N MET A 146 12.06 10.78 -4.31
CA MET A 146 12.51 9.39 -4.26
C MET A 146 13.50 9.06 -5.39
N TYR A 147 13.29 9.60 -6.61
CA TYR A 147 14.24 9.48 -7.71
C TYR A 147 15.62 10.00 -7.31
N PHE A 148 15.68 11.21 -6.74
CA PHE A 148 16.95 11.79 -6.29
C PHE A 148 17.55 11.03 -5.10
N MET A 149 16.74 10.55 -4.15
CA MET A 149 17.22 9.76 -3.03
C MET A 149 17.90 8.47 -3.50
N ILE A 150 17.29 7.75 -4.45
CA ILE A 150 17.92 6.55 -5.04
C ILE A 150 19.14 6.93 -5.89
N GLY A 151 19.03 7.94 -6.75
CA GLY A 151 20.05 8.27 -7.74
C GLY A 151 21.31 8.93 -7.16
N ILE A 152 21.21 9.71 -6.08
CA ILE A 152 22.32 10.41 -5.46
C ILE A 152 22.95 9.57 -4.35
N TRP A 153 22.16 9.17 -3.35
CA TRP A 153 22.63 8.47 -2.14
C TRP A 153 22.52 6.95 -2.22
N GLY A 154 22.06 6.41 -3.33
CA GLY A 154 22.01 4.98 -3.57
C GLY A 154 23.40 4.36 -3.80
N HIS A 155 23.45 3.03 -3.83
CA HIS A 155 24.65 2.23 -3.98
C HIS A 155 24.65 1.52 -5.34
N GLY A 156 25.78 0.94 -5.72
CA GLY A 156 25.89 0.07 -6.88
C GLY A 156 25.31 0.66 -8.18
N ARG A 157 24.25 0.04 -8.70
CA ARG A 157 23.56 0.44 -9.95
C ARG A 157 22.47 1.48 -9.73
N LYS A 158 22.69 2.44 -8.83
CA LYS A 158 21.71 3.44 -8.39
C LYS A 158 20.99 4.20 -9.52
N ILE A 159 21.72 4.59 -10.57
CA ILE A 159 21.11 5.31 -11.72
C ILE A 159 20.12 4.42 -12.47
N TYR A 160 20.50 3.15 -12.74
CA TYR A 160 19.60 2.20 -13.36
C TYR A 160 18.34 1.98 -12.52
N ALA A 161 18.48 1.80 -11.22
CA ALA A 161 17.37 1.59 -10.30
C ALA A 161 16.44 2.81 -10.24
N ALA A 162 17.00 4.02 -10.17
CA ALA A 162 16.24 5.27 -10.16
C ALA A 162 15.45 5.49 -11.47
N ILE A 163 16.09 5.27 -12.62
CA ILE A 163 15.42 5.40 -13.93
C ILE A 163 14.32 4.34 -14.06
N LYS A 164 14.60 3.08 -13.72
CA LYS A 164 13.61 2.00 -13.77
C LYS A 164 12.41 2.29 -12.89
N PHE A 165 12.63 2.77 -11.67
CA PHE A 165 11.56 3.19 -10.75
C PHE A 165 10.67 4.26 -11.38
N VAL A 166 11.26 5.33 -11.93
CA VAL A 166 10.49 6.43 -12.54
C VAL A 166 9.73 5.96 -13.78
N LEU A 167 10.39 5.23 -14.69
CA LEU A 167 9.74 4.77 -15.92
C LEU A 167 8.52 3.89 -15.63
N PHE A 168 8.64 2.93 -14.69
CA PHE A 168 7.50 2.09 -14.31
C PHE A 168 6.37 2.91 -13.71
N THR A 169 6.66 3.75 -12.73
CA THR A 169 5.63 4.52 -12.02
C THR A 169 4.99 5.59 -12.89
N MET A 170 5.78 6.29 -13.72
CA MET A 170 5.28 7.35 -14.61
C MET A 170 4.42 6.77 -15.75
N PHE A 171 4.77 5.59 -16.28
CA PHE A 171 3.93 4.94 -17.29
C PHE A 171 2.50 4.69 -16.80
N GLY A 172 2.36 4.16 -15.58
CA GLY A 172 1.03 3.98 -14.98
C GLY A 172 0.33 5.29 -14.68
N SER A 173 1.04 6.27 -14.13
CA SER A 173 0.44 7.54 -13.71
C SER A 173 -0.04 8.39 -14.88
N ILE A 174 0.63 8.38 -16.03
CA ILE A 174 0.17 9.07 -17.25
C ILE A 174 -1.17 8.47 -17.73
N LEU A 175 -1.32 7.15 -17.72
CA LEU A 175 -2.58 6.51 -18.09
C LEU A 175 -3.70 6.86 -17.11
N MET A 176 -3.39 6.92 -15.80
CA MET A 176 -4.33 7.38 -14.78
C MET A 176 -4.73 8.85 -15.02
N LEU A 177 -3.80 9.73 -15.40
CA LEU A 177 -4.12 11.12 -15.72
C LEU A 177 -5.10 11.23 -16.89
N VAL A 178 -4.87 10.47 -17.97
CA VAL A 178 -5.79 10.42 -19.11
C VAL A 178 -7.18 9.97 -18.65
N ALA A 179 -7.24 8.94 -17.78
CA ALA A 179 -8.51 8.47 -17.22
C ALA A 179 -9.20 9.52 -16.34
N ILE A 180 -8.44 10.26 -15.52
CA ILE A 180 -8.97 11.38 -14.72
C ILE A 180 -9.59 12.46 -15.62
N ILE A 181 -8.87 12.88 -16.67
CA ILE A 181 -9.37 13.89 -17.62
C ILE A 181 -10.66 13.40 -18.28
N TYR A 182 -10.69 12.16 -18.77
CA TYR A 182 -11.89 11.59 -19.37
C TYR A 182 -13.07 11.58 -18.39
N LEU A 183 -12.86 11.11 -17.16
CA LEU A 183 -13.89 11.05 -16.13
C LEU A 183 -14.48 12.44 -15.83
N VAL A 184 -13.64 13.46 -15.75
CA VAL A 184 -14.06 14.86 -15.50
C VAL A 184 -14.84 15.44 -16.68
N LEU A 185 -14.46 15.08 -17.92
CA LEU A 185 -15.23 15.48 -19.12
C LEU A 185 -16.59 14.78 -19.17
N ALA A 186 -16.67 13.50 -18.86
CA ALA A 186 -17.93 12.78 -18.73
C ALA A 186 -18.80 13.36 -17.59
N ALA A 187 -18.18 13.73 -16.46
CA ALA A 187 -18.86 14.39 -15.36
C ALA A 187 -19.48 15.74 -15.78
N ARG A 188 -18.81 16.50 -16.66
CA ARG A 188 -19.34 17.77 -17.19
C ARG A 188 -20.69 17.59 -17.89
N GLU A 189 -20.86 16.53 -18.67
CA GLU A 189 -22.12 16.26 -19.38
C GLU A 189 -23.26 15.99 -18.39
N HIS A 190 -22.97 15.36 -17.27
CA HIS A 190 -23.97 15.01 -16.25
C HIS A 190 -24.20 16.14 -15.24
N LEU A 191 -23.14 16.81 -14.75
CA LEU A 191 -23.21 17.84 -13.71
C LEU A 191 -23.41 19.26 -14.27
N GLY A 192 -23.30 19.47 -15.59
CA GLY A 192 -23.35 20.79 -16.24
C GLY A 192 -22.10 21.67 -15.99
N ARG A 193 -21.09 21.14 -15.27
CA ARG A 193 -19.82 21.81 -14.94
C ARG A 193 -18.68 20.82 -14.80
N LEU A 194 -17.45 21.29 -14.99
CA LEU A 194 -16.27 20.51 -14.66
C LEU A 194 -16.16 20.36 -13.13
N SER A 195 -15.75 19.18 -12.66
CA SER A 195 -15.48 18.93 -11.25
C SER A 195 -14.47 17.79 -11.10
N PHE A 196 -13.47 17.97 -10.23
CA PHE A 196 -12.54 16.95 -9.79
C PHE A 196 -12.89 16.43 -8.40
N ASP A 197 -13.96 16.93 -7.79
CA ASP A 197 -14.40 16.57 -6.45
C ASP A 197 -14.87 15.11 -6.39
N LEU A 198 -14.18 14.29 -5.61
CA LEU A 198 -14.38 12.84 -5.57
C LEU A 198 -15.81 12.42 -5.20
N PRO A 199 -16.48 13.00 -4.19
CA PRO A 199 -17.88 12.72 -3.89
C PRO A 199 -18.84 12.95 -5.05
N LEU A 200 -18.60 13.96 -5.89
CA LEU A 200 -19.40 14.24 -7.08
C LEU A 200 -19.10 13.23 -8.20
N LEU A 201 -17.82 12.89 -8.38
CA LEU A 201 -17.41 11.92 -9.40
C LEU A 201 -17.94 10.50 -9.13
N TYR A 202 -18.19 10.16 -7.89
CA TYR A 202 -18.85 8.89 -7.54
C TYR A 202 -20.27 8.75 -8.11
N GLN A 203 -20.94 9.84 -8.50
CA GLN A 203 -22.32 9.86 -8.95
C GLN A 203 -22.44 9.88 -10.48
N VAL A 204 -21.33 10.01 -11.21
CA VAL A 204 -21.30 10.09 -12.66
C VAL A 204 -21.71 8.74 -13.27
N PRO A 205 -22.78 8.69 -14.06
CA PRO A 205 -23.16 7.48 -14.76
C PRO A 205 -22.16 7.22 -15.91
N LEU A 206 -21.60 6.02 -15.94
CA LEU A 206 -20.67 5.56 -16.97
C LEU A 206 -21.27 4.31 -17.61
N THR A 207 -21.03 4.15 -18.91
CA THR A 207 -21.28 2.87 -19.56
C THR A 207 -20.30 1.83 -19.01
N HIS A 208 -20.68 0.56 -19.04
CA HIS A 208 -19.81 -0.53 -18.54
C HIS A 208 -18.45 -0.59 -19.30
N THR A 209 -18.44 -0.25 -20.58
CA THR A 209 -17.21 -0.19 -21.40
C THR A 209 -16.29 0.95 -20.95
N GLU A 210 -16.83 2.16 -20.73
CA GLU A 210 -16.05 3.29 -20.22
C GLU A 210 -15.49 2.98 -18.84
N ALA A 211 -16.33 2.49 -17.93
CA ALA A 211 -15.91 2.10 -16.59
C ALA A 211 -14.78 1.06 -16.62
N ARG A 212 -14.80 0.09 -17.55
CA ARG A 212 -13.71 -0.90 -17.72
C ARG A 212 -12.39 -0.26 -18.10
N TRP A 213 -12.37 0.63 -19.09
CA TRP A 213 -11.13 1.27 -19.52
C TRP A 213 -10.58 2.22 -18.46
N LEU A 214 -11.45 2.98 -17.80
CA LEU A 214 -11.05 3.88 -16.71
C LEU A 214 -10.52 3.09 -15.52
N PHE A 215 -11.24 2.04 -15.09
CA PHE A 215 -10.77 1.14 -14.04
C PHE A 215 -9.42 0.53 -14.38
N ALA A 216 -9.24 0.05 -15.61
CA ALA A 216 -7.97 -0.56 -16.04
C ALA A 216 -6.80 0.42 -15.95
N ALA A 217 -6.99 1.70 -16.32
CA ALA A 217 -5.96 2.74 -16.23
C ALA A 217 -5.60 3.06 -14.76
N PHE A 218 -6.59 3.26 -13.90
CA PHE A 218 -6.36 3.46 -12.46
C PHE A 218 -5.70 2.23 -11.82
N ALA A 219 -6.25 1.05 -12.09
CA ALA A 219 -5.76 -0.21 -11.56
C ALA A 219 -4.32 -0.51 -11.98
N LEU A 220 -3.94 -0.20 -13.23
CA LEU A 220 -2.56 -0.38 -13.70
C LEU A 220 -1.59 0.53 -12.95
N ALA A 221 -1.94 1.82 -12.77
CA ALA A 221 -1.12 2.76 -12.02
C ALA A 221 -0.90 2.28 -10.58
N PHE A 222 -1.97 1.85 -9.93
CA PHE A 222 -1.92 1.36 -8.56
C PHE A 222 -1.23 0.00 -8.44
N ALA A 223 -1.46 -0.95 -9.37
CA ALA A 223 -0.80 -2.25 -9.40
C ALA A 223 0.72 -2.15 -9.61
N ILE A 224 1.19 -1.19 -10.40
CA ILE A 224 2.62 -0.87 -10.52
C ILE A 224 3.16 -0.38 -9.17
N LYS A 225 2.44 0.50 -8.49
CA LYS A 225 2.87 1.09 -7.21
C LYS A 225 2.84 0.09 -6.06
N VAL A 226 1.84 -0.81 -6.01
CA VAL A 226 1.73 -1.94 -5.04
C VAL A 226 2.85 -2.96 -5.18
N PRO A 227 3.59 -3.02 -6.17
CA PRO A 227 4.30 -3.95 -7.02
C PRO A 227 3.63 -5.34 -7.13
N MET A 228 2.45 -5.36 -7.73
CA MET A 228 1.78 -6.63 -8.03
C MET A 228 2.56 -7.44 -9.08
N TRP A 229 2.54 -8.77 -8.96
CA TRP A 229 3.05 -9.60 -10.04
C TRP A 229 2.20 -9.42 -11.32
N PRO A 230 2.79 -9.26 -12.53
CA PRO A 230 4.22 -9.26 -12.90
C PRO A 230 4.89 -7.86 -12.88
N LEU A 231 4.21 -6.82 -12.44
CA LEU A 231 4.64 -5.41 -12.49
C LEU A 231 5.65 -5.01 -11.38
N HIS A 232 6.13 -5.96 -10.58
CA HIS A 232 6.93 -5.77 -9.37
C HIS A 232 8.44 -5.56 -9.60
N THR A 233 8.94 -5.77 -10.82
CA THR A 233 10.40 -5.93 -11.07
C THR A 233 11.25 -4.69 -10.78
N TRP A 234 10.63 -3.52 -10.67
CA TRP A 234 11.32 -2.28 -10.30
C TRP A 234 11.65 -2.23 -8.79
N LEU A 235 10.83 -2.89 -7.95
CA LEU A 235 10.91 -2.77 -6.50
C LEU A 235 12.20 -3.33 -5.90
N PRO A 236 12.65 -4.57 -6.21
CA PRO A 236 13.89 -5.10 -5.66
C PRO A 236 15.12 -4.26 -6.04
N ASP A 237 15.16 -3.73 -7.28
CA ASP A 237 16.26 -2.88 -7.72
C ASP A 237 16.24 -1.54 -6.97
N ALA A 238 15.08 -0.90 -6.86
CA ALA A 238 14.94 0.36 -6.14
C ALA A 238 15.32 0.21 -4.65
N HIS A 239 14.82 -0.83 -3.96
CA HIS A 239 15.15 -1.08 -2.55
C HIS A 239 16.61 -1.41 -2.32
N THR A 240 17.19 -2.29 -3.15
CA THR A 240 18.57 -2.74 -2.99
C THR A 240 19.54 -1.57 -3.10
N GLU A 241 19.27 -0.66 -4.03
CA GLU A 241 20.16 0.47 -4.29
C GLU A 241 19.88 1.70 -3.41
N ALA A 242 18.64 1.95 -2.99
CA ALA A 242 18.28 3.12 -2.17
C ALA A 242 19.08 3.19 -0.84
N PRO A 243 19.33 4.39 -0.28
CA PRO A 243 19.81 4.50 1.09
C PRO A 243 18.79 3.89 2.07
N THR A 244 19.23 3.58 3.30
CA THR A 244 18.39 2.89 4.29
C THR A 244 17.06 3.61 4.54
N ALA A 245 17.09 4.91 4.81
CA ALA A 245 15.88 5.72 5.00
C ALA A 245 14.99 5.74 3.75
N GLY A 246 15.57 5.78 2.54
CA GLY A 246 14.83 5.66 1.29
C GLY A 246 14.07 4.33 1.19
N SER A 247 14.70 3.22 1.60
CA SER A 247 14.05 1.90 1.63
C SER A 247 12.95 1.83 2.69
N VAL A 248 13.14 2.43 3.86
CA VAL A 248 12.12 2.49 4.93
C VAL A 248 10.88 3.25 4.44
N ILE A 249 11.06 4.43 3.84
CA ILE A 249 9.93 5.26 3.38
C ILE A 249 9.25 4.60 2.17
N LEU A 250 10.03 4.05 1.24
CA LEU A 250 9.49 3.36 0.06
C LEU A 250 8.64 2.15 0.48
N ALA A 251 9.18 1.24 1.30
CA ALA A 251 8.46 0.06 1.79
C ALA A 251 7.35 0.43 2.77
N GLY A 252 7.63 1.37 3.66
CA GLY A 252 6.71 1.73 4.74
C GLY A 252 5.45 2.44 4.26
N VAL A 253 5.58 3.39 3.32
CA VAL A 253 4.49 4.28 2.93
C VAL A 253 4.21 4.27 1.43
N MET A 254 5.23 4.45 0.58
CA MET A 254 4.99 4.66 -0.85
C MET A 254 4.28 3.49 -1.54
N LEU A 255 4.56 2.25 -1.14
CA LEU A 255 3.85 1.08 -1.66
C LEU A 255 2.36 1.10 -1.27
N LYS A 256 2.03 1.63 -0.08
CA LYS A 256 0.65 1.74 0.41
C LYS A 256 -0.17 2.78 -0.33
N MET A 257 0.48 3.71 -1.02
CA MET A 257 -0.23 4.64 -1.90
C MET A 257 -0.97 3.90 -3.02
N GLY A 258 -0.41 2.79 -3.54
CA GLY A 258 -1.09 1.95 -4.53
C GLY A 258 -2.31 1.22 -3.95
N THR A 259 -2.16 0.57 -2.79
CA THR A 259 -3.28 -0.11 -2.11
C THR A 259 -4.35 0.88 -1.63
N TYR A 260 -3.95 2.06 -1.13
CA TYR A 260 -4.85 3.17 -0.84
C TYR A 260 -5.58 3.65 -2.10
N GLY A 261 -4.89 3.72 -3.24
CA GLY A 261 -5.48 4.07 -4.52
C GLY A 261 -6.61 3.13 -4.95
N PHE A 262 -6.45 1.82 -4.75
CA PHE A 262 -7.53 0.86 -4.97
C PHE A 262 -8.73 1.12 -4.05
N LEU A 263 -8.49 1.30 -2.76
CA LEU A 263 -9.54 1.52 -1.76
C LEU A 263 -10.26 2.86 -1.95
N ARG A 264 -9.53 3.94 -2.28
CA ARG A 264 -10.06 5.29 -2.35
C ARG A 264 -10.65 5.66 -3.70
N PHE A 265 -10.05 5.17 -4.80
CA PHE A 265 -10.39 5.60 -6.14
C PHE A 265 -10.91 4.46 -7.01
N ALA A 266 -10.10 3.44 -7.31
CA ALA A 266 -10.48 2.44 -8.31
C ALA A 266 -11.77 1.69 -7.97
N ILE A 267 -11.90 1.17 -6.75
CA ILE A 267 -13.08 0.40 -6.33
C ILE A 267 -14.33 1.28 -6.18
N PRO A 268 -14.29 2.44 -5.48
CA PRO A 268 -15.51 3.24 -5.31
C PRO A 268 -15.97 4.01 -6.55
N LEU A 269 -15.05 4.34 -7.48
CA LEU A 269 -15.42 4.98 -8.75
C LEU A 269 -16.06 3.99 -9.73
N PHE A 270 -15.59 2.73 -9.73
CA PHE A 270 -16.00 1.72 -10.70
C PHE A 270 -16.42 0.41 -10.02
N PRO A 271 -17.43 0.41 -9.14
CA PRO A 271 -17.73 -0.73 -8.28
C PRO A 271 -18.19 -1.98 -9.04
N GLU A 272 -18.92 -1.85 -10.14
CA GLU A 272 -19.36 -2.98 -10.98
C GLU A 272 -18.14 -3.68 -11.62
N VAL A 273 -17.22 -2.89 -12.18
CA VAL A 273 -16.00 -3.44 -12.79
C VAL A 273 -15.06 -4.03 -11.74
N ALA A 274 -15.01 -3.43 -10.54
CA ALA A 274 -14.23 -3.98 -9.43
C ALA A 274 -14.74 -5.37 -9.01
N LEU A 275 -16.06 -5.60 -9.01
CA LEU A 275 -16.67 -6.90 -8.77
C LEU A 275 -16.30 -7.93 -9.86
N ASP A 276 -16.37 -7.54 -11.12
CA ASP A 276 -15.94 -8.39 -12.26
C ASP A 276 -14.46 -8.75 -12.18
N ALA A 277 -13.63 -7.84 -11.68
CA ALA A 277 -12.18 -8.00 -11.60
C ALA A 277 -11.71 -8.83 -10.39
N VAL A 278 -12.58 -9.17 -9.43
CA VAL A 278 -12.23 -9.96 -8.24
C VAL A 278 -11.44 -11.22 -8.56
N PRO A 279 -11.86 -12.11 -9.49
CA PRO A 279 -11.13 -13.34 -9.75
C PRO A 279 -9.70 -13.08 -10.25
N LEU A 280 -9.54 -12.07 -11.11
CA LEU A 280 -8.24 -11.68 -11.65
C LEU A 280 -7.30 -11.18 -10.55
N PHE A 281 -7.76 -10.21 -9.74
CA PHE A 281 -6.91 -9.62 -8.70
C PHE A 281 -6.60 -10.60 -7.58
N MET A 282 -7.55 -11.47 -7.18
CA MET A 282 -7.27 -12.52 -6.21
C MET A 282 -6.26 -13.55 -6.74
N ALA A 283 -6.34 -13.92 -8.02
CA ALA A 283 -5.36 -14.81 -8.65
C ALA A 283 -3.95 -14.16 -8.69
N LEU A 284 -3.85 -12.91 -9.13
CA LEU A 284 -2.58 -12.17 -9.16
C LEU A 284 -2.00 -11.98 -7.75
N ALA A 285 -2.85 -11.74 -6.75
CA ALA A 285 -2.45 -11.65 -5.34
C ALA A 285 -1.83 -12.97 -4.85
N VAL A 286 -2.49 -14.11 -5.10
CA VAL A 286 -1.97 -15.44 -4.73
C VAL A 286 -0.65 -15.74 -5.43
N VAL A 287 -0.54 -15.45 -6.73
CA VAL A 287 0.72 -15.59 -7.46
C VAL A 287 1.80 -14.72 -6.82
N GLY A 288 1.51 -13.46 -6.49
CA GLY A 288 2.43 -12.55 -5.82
C GLY A 288 2.89 -13.07 -4.45
N ILE A 289 1.98 -13.62 -3.65
CA ILE A 289 2.26 -14.23 -2.35
C ILE A 289 3.30 -15.36 -2.49
N ILE A 290 3.02 -16.34 -3.34
CA ILE A 290 3.85 -17.53 -3.48
C ILE A 290 5.16 -17.20 -4.19
N TYR A 291 5.09 -16.50 -5.32
CA TYR A 291 6.26 -16.10 -6.09
C TYR A 291 7.21 -15.22 -5.28
N GLY A 292 6.67 -14.19 -4.60
CA GLY A 292 7.47 -13.29 -3.78
C GLY A 292 8.22 -14.03 -2.66
N ALA A 293 7.56 -14.96 -1.97
CA ALA A 293 8.15 -15.78 -0.92
C ALA A 293 9.24 -16.73 -1.45
N LEU A 294 8.99 -17.43 -2.56
CA LEU A 294 9.97 -18.34 -3.17
C LEU A 294 11.21 -17.61 -3.66
N VAL A 295 11.03 -16.43 -4.27
CA VAL A 295 12.16 -15.62 -4.75
C VAL A 295 12.92 -15.02 -3.57
N ALA A 296 12.24 -14.56 -2.51
CA ALA A 296 12.89 -14.07 -1.29
C ALA A 296 13.80 -15.14 -0.66
N MET A 297 13.35 -16.40 -0.62
CA MET A 297 14.08 -17.53 -0.03
C MET A 297 15.46 -17.76 -0.65
N VAL A 298 15.63 -17.51 -1.94
CA VAL A 298 16.88 -17.76 -2.68
C VAL A 298 17.77 -16.52 -2.82
N GLN A 299 17.41 -15.39 -2.21
CA GLN A 299 18.25 -14.19 -2.30
C GLN A 299 19.50 -14.32 -1.43
N PRO A 300 20.68 -13.98 -1.97
CA PRO A 300 21.92 -13.93 -1.19
C PRO A 300 22.07 -12.61 -0.40
N ASP A 301 21.45 -11.52 -0.83
CA ASP A 301 21.50 -10.19 -0.21
C ASP A 301 20.31 -9.99 0.73
N LEU A 302 20.57 -9.63 2.01
CA LEU A 302 19.55 -9.39 3.03
C LEU A 302 18.53 -8.31 2.62
N LYS A 303 19.00 -7.23 2.01
CA LYS A 303 18.13 -6.12 1.63
C LYS A 303 17.20 -6.51 0.48
N ARG A 304 17.72 -7.31 -0.47
CA ARG A 304 16.96 -7.84 -1.59
C ARG A 304 15.94 -8.89 -1.15
N LEU A 305 16.30 -9.72 -0.17
CA LEU A 305 15.37 -10.67 0.46
C LEU A 305 14.17 -9.92 1.07
N VAL A 306 14.41 -8.89 1.88
CA VAL A 306 13.36 -8.05 2.47
C VAL A 306 12.53 -7.35 1.39
N ALA A 307 13.13 -6.93 0.27
CA ALA A 307 12.39 -6.34 -0.84
C ALA A 307 11.41 -7.34 -1.50
N TYR A 308 11.82 -8.58 -1.74
CA TYR A 308 10.93 -9.62 -2.29
C TYR A 308 9.88 -10.09 -1.28
N SER A 309 10.18 -10.09 0.02
CA SER A 309 9.16 -10.35 1.04
C SER A 309 8.02 -9.34 0.99
N SER A 310 8.32 -8.08 0.61
CA SER A 310 7.28 -7.06 0.42
C SER A 310 6.32 -7.39 -0.71
N VAL A 311 6.78 -8.02 -1.80
CA VAL A 311 5.90 -8.49 -2.89
C VAL A 311 4.91 -9.53 -2.36
N SER A 312 5.37 -10.45 -1.51
CA SER A 312 4.52 -11.46 -0.88
C SER A 312 3.50 -10.84 0.08
N HIS A 313 3.94 -10.00 1.01
CA HIS A 313 3.04 -9.35 1.99
C HIS A 313 2.00 -8.44 1.35
N LEU A 314 2.37 -7.68 0.30
CA LEU A 314 1.41 -6.86 -0.43
C LEU A 314 0.45 -7.70 -1.29
N GLY A 315 0.85 -8.91 -1.67
CA GLY A 315 -0.08 -9.90 -2.20
C GLY A 315 -1.21 -10.21 -1.22
N PHE A 316 -0.90 -10.42 0.07
CA PHE A 316 -1.93 -10.57 1.11
C PHE A 316 -2.82 -9.33 1.21
N VAL A 317 -2.25 -8.13 1.20
CA VAL A 317 -3.04 -6.89 1.22
C VAL A 317 -4.03 -6.83 0.04
N MET A 318 -3.58 -7.14 -1.18
CA MET A 318 -4.45 -7.16 -2.35
C MET A 318 -5.52 -8.24 -2.27
N LEU A 319 -5.20 -9.41 -1.72
CA LEU A 319 -6.16 -10.48 -1.46
C LEU A 319 -7.28 -9.99 -0.53
N GLY A 320 -6.95 -9.29 0.55
CA GLY A 320 -7.91 -8.71 1.48
C GLY A 320 -8.75 -7.58 0.88
N ILE A 321 -8.14 -6.69 0.07
CA ILE A 321 -8.87 -5.60 -0.61
C ILE A 321 -9.93 -6.18 -1.57
N PHE A 322 -9.57 -7.17 -2.38
CA PHE A 322 -10.48 -7.79 -3.34
C PHE A 322 -11.38 -8.89 -2.77
N ALA A 323 -11.30 -9.16 -1.46
CA ALA A 323 -12.36 -9.88 -0.77
C ALA A 323 -13.67 -9.09 -0.81
N LEU A 324 -13.61 -7.77 -0.82
CA LEU A 324 -14.74 -6.82 -0.86
C LEU A 324 -15.74 -7.09 0.27
N ASP A 325 -15.24 -7.46 1.43
CA ASP A 325 -16.00 -7.60 2.68
C ASP A 325 -15.29 -6.84 3.82
N PRO A 326 -16.00 -6.48 4.91
CA PRO A 326 -15.43 -5.68 5.99
C PRO A 326 -14.18 -6.31 6.60
N GLN A 327 -14.18 -7.61 6.93
CA GLN A 327 -13.06 -8.27 7.59
C GLN A 327 -11.81 -8.28 6.71
N GLY A 328 -11.98 -8.62 5.41
CA GLY A 328 -10.89 -8.65 4.45
C GLY A 328 -10.26 -7.28 4.23
N VAL A 329 -11.09 -6.25 4.06
CA VAL A 329 -10.63 -4.87 3.83
C VAL A 329 -9.98 -4.28 5.09
N GLU A 330 -10.57 -4.46 6.28
CA GLU A 330 -9.95 -4.05 7.54
C GLU A 330 -8.62 -4.76 7.76
N GLY A 331 -8.58 -6.07 7.52
CA GLY A 331 -7.35 -6.86 7.56
C GLY A 331 -6.30 -6.33 6.60
N ALA A 332 -6.69 -5.93 5.38
CA ALA A 332 -5.79 -5.36 4.40
C ALA A 332 -5.20 -4.01 4.87
N ILE A 333 -6.03 -3.09 5.38
CA ILE A 333 -5.57 -1.81 5.93
C ILE A 333 -4.65 -2.05 7.13
N TYR A 334 -5.03 -2.98 8.01
CA TYR A 334 -4.19 -3.36 9.15
C TYR A 334 -2.84 -3.92 8.71
N GLN A 335 -2.84 -4.77 7.67
CA GLN A 335 -1.61 -5.33 7.12
C GLN A 335 -0.74 -4.30 6.40
N MET A 336 -1.34 -3.25 5.83
CA MET A 336 -0.57 -2.11 5.31
C MET A 336 0.26 -1.46 6.42
N LEU A 337 -0.31 -1.26 7.61
CA LEU A 337 0.39 -0.73 8.79
C LEU A 337 1.47 -1.70 9.28
N ASN A 338 1.10 -2.97 9.44
CA ASN A 338 2.01 -4.03 9.89
C ASN A 338 3.26 -4.10 9.01
N HIS A 339 3.05 -4.20 7.71
CA HIS A 339 4.14 -4.23 6.73
C HIS A 339 5.00 -2.97 6.82
N GLY A 340 4.40 -1.78 7.01
CA GLY A 340 5.15 -0.53 7.17
C GLY A 340 6.08 -0.57 8.38
N ILE A 341 5.59 -1.05 9.51
CA ILE A 341 6.33 -1.13 10.78
C ILE A 341 7.35 -2.28 10.73
N SER A 342 6.93 -3.51 10.35
CA SER A 342 7.80 -4.69 10.37
C SER A 342 8.89 -4.62 9.30
N THR A 343 8.52 -4.32 8.06
CA THR A 343 9.50 -4.23 6.95
C THR A 343 10.36 -2.98 7.07
N GLY A 344 9.80 -1.85 7.55
CA GLY A 344 10.57 -0.68 7.91
C GLY A 344 11.62 -1.00 8.96
N GLY A 345 11.25 -1.74 10.02
CA GLY A 345 12.15 -2.24 11.05
C GLY A 345 13.25 -3.17 10.50
N LEU A 346 12.88 -4.09 9.58
CA LEU A 346 13.86 -4.96 8.92
C LEU A 346 14.87 -4.16 8.08
N PHE A 347 14.42 -3.16 7.31
CA PHE A 347 15.34 -2.31 6.54
C PHE A 347 16.26 -1.48 7.43
N LEU A 348 15.77 -0.97 8.57
CA LEU A 348 16.61 -0.28 9.56
C LEU A 348 17.69 -1.21 10.12
N LEU A 349 17.32 -2.44 10.51
CA LEU A 349 18.27 -3.43 11.02
C LEU A 349 19.31 -3.84 9.98
N VAL A 350 18.88 -4.10 8.73
CA VAL A 350 19.83 -4.37 7.63
C VAL A 350 20.75 -3.19 7.40
N GLY A 351 20.26 -1.96 7.48
CA GLY A 351 21.06 -0.74 7.39
C GLY A 351 22.09 -0.63 8.52
N MET A 352 21.66 -0.87 9.77
CA MET A 352 22.56 -0.87 10.94
C MET A 352 23.68 -1.91 10.81
N LEU A 353 23.40 -3.07 10.27
CA LEU A 353 24.40 -4.10 10.01
C LEU A 353 25.33 -3.70 8.87
N TYR A 354 24.79 -3.10 7.80
CA TYR A 354 25.56 -2.60 6.66
C TYR A 354 26.54 -1.49 7.06
N MET A 355 26.15 -0.55 7.92
CA MET A 355 27.05 0.49 8.44
C MET A 355 28.28 -0.08 9.16
N ARG A 356 28.16 -1.28 9.75
CA ARG A 356 29.25 -1.95 10.47
C ARG A 356 30.14 -2.83 9.59
N ARG A 357 29.55 -3.42 8.55
CA ARG A 357 30.21 -4.46 7.75
C ARG A 357 30.43 -4.09 6.28
N HIS A 358 29.76 -3.05 5.78
CA HIS A 358 29.74 -2.63 4.38
C HIS A 358 29.41 -3.76 3.39
N THR A 359 28.71 -4.81 3.87
CA THR A 359 28.18 -5.92 3.08
C THR A 359 26.78 -6.30 3.56
N ARG A 360 25.98 -6.87 2.66
CA ARG A 360 24.63 -7.37 2.93
C ARG A 360 24.50 -8.86 2.56
N GLU A 361 25.60 -9.46 2.06
CA GLU A 361 25.64 -10.89 1.68
C GLU A 361 25.48 -11.78 2.89
N ILE A 362 24.45 -12.66 2.86
CA ILE A 362 24.11 -13.55 3.99
C ILE A 362 25.30 -14.46 4.34
N SER A 363 26.06 -14.90 3.33
CA SER A 363 27.23 -15.78 3.49
C SER A 363 28.40 -15.12 4.26
N GLU A 364 28.42 -13.80 4.37
CA GLU A 364 29.44 -13.05 5.14
C GLU A 364 29.14 -13.00 6.64
N PHE A 365 27.97 -13.47 7.05
CA PHE A 365 27.51 -13.48 8.44
C PHE A 365 27.48 -14.91 9.00
N GLY A 366 27.36 -15.02 10.32
CA GLY A 366 27.24 -16.26 11.09
C GLY A 366 27.63 -16.04 12.54
N GLY A 367 26.87 -16.59 13.46
CA GLY A 367 27.16 -16.52 14.90
C GLY A 367 27.04 -15.13 15.54
N LEU A 368 26.36 -14.17 14.87
CA LEU A 368 26.28 -12.79 15.33
C LEU A 368 25.60 -12.63 16.70
N TRP A 369 24.78 -13.60 17.13
CA TRP A 369 24.17 -13.57 18.45
C TRP A 369 25.21 -13.40 19.58
N LYS A 370 26.42 -13.92 19.41
CA LYS A 370 27.50 -13.83 20.41
C LYS A 370 28.10 -12.43 20.48
N SER A 371 28.24 -11.76 19.33
CA SER A 371 28.91 -10.45 19.22
C SER A 371 27.96 -9.29 19.48
N VAL A 372 26.69 -9.39 18.99
CA VAL A 372 25.68 -8.33 19.02
C VAL A 372 24.34 -8.82 19.55
N PRO A 373 24.24 -9.21 20.84
CA PRO A 373 23.05 -9.84 21.41
C PRO A 373 21.81 -8.92 21.43
N VAL A 374 21.96 -7.62 21.64
CA VAL A 374 20.83 -6.67 21.63
C VAL A 374 20.26 -6.55 20.21
N TYR A 375 21.13 -6.39 19.21
CA TYR A 375 20.73 -6.39 17.80
C TYR A 375 19.98 -7.68 17.44
N ALA A 376 20.54 -8.84 17.82
CA ALA A 376 19.96 -10.15 17.52
C ALA A 376 18.59 -10.32 18.18
N GLY A 377 18.41 -9.90 19.43
CA GLY A 377 17.12 -9.94 20.13
C GLY A 377 16.07 -9.05 19.45
N ILE A 378 16.43 -7.83 19.07
CA ILE A 378 15.53 -6.91 18.34
C ILE A 378 15.19 -7.50 16.97
N PHE A 379 16.18 -8.03 16.24
CA PHE A 379 15.94 -8.64 14.93
C PHE A 379 15.00 -9.85 15.04
N MET A 380 15.11 -10.65 16.11
CA MET A 380 14.20 -11.77 16.38
C MET A 380 12.75 -11.28 16.49
N VAL A 381 12.48 -10.25 17.30
CA VAL A 381 11.11 -9.74 17.48
C VAL A 381 10.56 -9.19 16.18
N VAL A 382 11.34 -8.41 15.42
CA VAL A 382 10.92 -7.85 14.14
C VAL A 382 10.66 -8.96 13.10
N MET A 383 11.50 -9.98 13.06
CA MET A 383 11.33 -11.16 12.21
C MET A 383 10.06 -11.93 12.57
N LEU A 384 9.84 -12.21 13.86
CA LEU A 384 8.62 -12.89 14.35
C LEU A 384 7.35 -12.09 14.06
N SER A 385 7.42 -10.75 14.12
CA SER A 385 6.34 -9.87 13.67
C SER A 385 6.06 -10.03 12.18
N SER A 386 7.11 -10.11 11.36
CA SER A 386 6.98 -10.24 9.89
C SER A 386 6.41 -11.58 9.45
N ILE A 387 6.62 -12.68 10.19
CA ILE A 387 6.06 -14.00 9.89
C ILE A 387 4.65 -14.22 10.46
N GLY A 388 4.06 -13.20 11.09
CA GLY A 388 2.71 -13.30 11.62
C GLY A 388 2.59 -14.11 12.92
N LEU A 389 3.56 -14.04 13.85
CA LEU A 389 3.46 -14.73 15.14
C LEU A 389 2.28 -14.15 15.96
N PRO A 390 1.35 -14.99 16.49
CA PRO A 390 0.31 -14.55 17.40
C PRO A 390 0.86 -13.76 18.60
N GLY A 391 0.21 -12.63 18.92
CA GLY A 391 0.69 -11.67 19.91
C GLY A 391 1.52 -10.54 19.33
N LEU A 392 1.89 -10.60 18.05
CA LEU A 392 2.50 -9.50 17.30
C LEU A 392 1.55 -9.00 16.19
N ASN A 393 1.78 -7.80 15.71
CA ASN A 393 0.91 -7.10 14.79
C ASN A 393 0.65 -7.87 13.48
N GLY A 394 1.64 -8.55 12.90
CA GLY A 394 1.51 -9.26 11.62
C GLY A 394 0.37 -10.26 11.59
N PHE A 395 0.16 -11.01 12.68
CA PHE A 395 -0.89 -12.02 12.77
C PHE A 395 -2.29 -11.45 12.58
N VAL A 396 -2.60 -10.30 13.19
CA VAL A 396 -3.96 -9.72 13.17
C VAL A 396 -4.38 -9.40 11.73
N GLY A 397 -3.52 -8.74 10.97
CA GLY A 397 -3.81 -8.35 9.59
C GLY A 397 -3.97 -9.57 8.67
N GLU A 398 -3.04 -10.51 8.70
CA GLU A 398 -3.05 -11.70 7.84
C GLU A 398 -4.24 -12.62 8.17
N PHE A 399 -4.57 -12.79 9.45
CA PHE A 399 -5.71 -13.58 9.87
C PHE A 399 -7.05 -12.99 9.34
N LEU A 400 -7.27 -11.69 9.50
CA LEU A 400 -8.48 -11.02 9.00
C LEU A 400 -8.58 -11.08 7.46
N ILE A 401 -7.46 -10.91 6.76
CA ILE A 401 -7.41 -11.05 5.29
C ILE A 401 -7.87 -12.45 4.86
N LEU A 402 -7.29 -13.48 5.46
CA LEU A 402 -7.62 -14.86 5.12
C LEU A 402 -9.08 -15.18 5.45
N LEU A 403 -9.59 -14.68 6.57
CA LEU A 403 -10.99 -14.87 6.97
C LEU A 403 -11.93 -14.24 5.94
N GLY A 404 -11.76 -12.98 5.58
CA GLY A 404 -12.59 -12.29 4.59
C GLY A 404 -12.45 -12.89 3.19
N ALA A 405 -11.24 -13.19 2.75
CA ALA A 405 -11.01 -13.82 1.45
C ALA A 405 -11.63 -15.24 1.37
N PHE A 406 -11.71 -15.98 2.50
CA PHE A 406 -12.31 -17.31 2.53
C PHE A 406 -13.81 -17.27 2.23
N LEU A 407 -14.51 -16.23 2.66
CA LEU A 407 -15.92 -16.02 2.37
C LEU A 407 -16.16 -15.75 0.88
N ARG A 408 -15.18 -15.13 0.20
CA ARG A 408 -15.29 -14.76 -1.23
C ARG A 408 -14.81 -15.86 -2.18
N LEU A 409 -13.61 -16.41 -1.95
CA LEU A 409 -13.00 -17.42 -2.83
C LEU A 409 -12.10 -18.39 -2.03
N LYS A 410 -12.67 -19.48 -1.56
CA LYS A 410 -11.99 -20.49 -0.71
C LYS A 410 -10.69 -21.01 -1.33
N LEU A 411 -10.68 -21.25 -2.65
CA LEU A 411 -9.51 -21.79 -3.35
C LEU A 411 -8.31 -20.83 -3.27
N ALA A 412 -8.54 -19.52 -3.39
CA ALA A 412 -7.48 -18.52 -3.27
C ALA A 412 -6.82 -18.57 -1.89
N VAL A 413 -7.62 -18.76 -0.82
CA VAL A 413 -7.11 -18.85 0.55
C VAL A 413 -6.28 -20.11 0.78
N VAL A 414 -6.69 -21.26 0.22
CA VAL A 414 -5.90 -22.50 0.32
C VAL A 414 -4.48 -22.30 -0.22
N PHE A 415 -4.34 -21.62 -1.35
CA PHE A 415 -3.03 -21.28 -1.89
C PHE A 415 -2.32 -20.17 -1.11
N ALA A 416 -3.03 -19.15 -0.65
CA ALA A 416 -2.46 -18.04 0.11
C ALA A 416 -1.85 -18.51 1.45
N VAL A 417 -2.47 -19.47 2.13
CA VAL A 417 -1.95 -20.06 3.39
C VAL A 417 -0.56 -20.66 3.19
N SER A 418 -0.25 -21.24 2.01
CA SER A 418 1.12 -21.72 1.73
C SER A 418 2.17 -20.59 1.80
N GLY A 419 1.76 -19.34 1.51
CA GLY A 419 2.62 -18.16 1.62
C GLY A 419 3.03 -17.86 3.06
N LEU A 420 2.18 -18.11 4.06
CA LEU A 420 2.54 -17.97 5.49
C LEU A 420 3.65 -18.96 5.85
N ILE A 421 3.52 -20.21 5.40
CA ILE A 421 4.53 -21.26 5.65
C ILE A 421 5.85 -20.88 4.99
N LEU A 422 5.82 -20.44 3.73
CA LEU A 422 7.00 -19.99 3.01
C LEU A 422 7.62 -18.75 3.65
N GLY A 423 6.80 -17.81 4.14
CA GLY A 423 7.21 -16.62 4.88
C GLY A 423 8.00 -16.98 6.15
N ALA A 424 7.44 -17.86 6.96
CA ALA A 424 8.13 -18.37 8.14
C ALA A 424 9.43 -19.09 7.78
N LEU A 425 9.41 -19.92 6.74
CA LEU A 425 10.58 -20.69 6.31
C LEU A 425 11.75 -19.80 5.91
N TYR A 426 11.56 -18.83 4.98
CA TYR A 426 12.70 -18.01 4.53
C TYR A 426 13.20 -17.05 5.61
N MET A 427 12.33 -16.55 6.48
CA MET A 427 12.74 -15.62 7.54
C MET A 427 13.49 -16.34 8.67
N LEU A 428 12.97 -17.48 9.15
CA LEU A 428 13.64 -18.29 10.18
C LEU A 428 14.98 -18.82 9.68
N TRP A 429 15.04 -19.30 8.43
CA TRP A 429 16.27 -19.77 7.82
C TRP A 429 17.31 -18.65 7.64
N THR A 430 16.86 -17.44 7.30
CA THR A 430 17.75 -16.27 7.23
C THR A 430 18.28 -15.89 8.60
N TYR A 431 17.41 -15.87 9.61
CA TYR A 431 17.80 -15.58 10.98
C TYR A 431 18.82 -16.61 11.51
N GLU A 432 18.57 -17.89 11.27
CA GLU A 432 19.49 -18.98 11.64
C GLU A 432 20.88 -18.75 11.03
N ARG A 433 20.97 -18.54 9.72
CA ARG A 433 22.24 -18.34 9.01
C ARG A 433 23.02 -17.13 9.48
N VAL A 434 22.34 -16.05 9.86
CA VAL A 434 22.99 -14.79 10.24
C VAL A 434 23.35 -14.78 11.73
N MET A 435 22.44 -15.26 12.61
CA MET A 435 22.57 -15.10 14.05
C MET A 435 23.19 -16.31 14.76
N PHE A 436 22.93 -17.52 14.29
CA PHE A 436 23.39 -18.75 14.96
C PHE A 436 24.60 -19.39 14.29
N GLY A 437 25.08 -20.48 14.89
CA GLY A 437 26.24 -21.22 14.42
C GLY A 437 27.60 -20.64 14.87
N PRO A 438 28.70 -21.09 14.26
CA PRO A 438 30.03 -20.54 14.51
C PRO A 438 30.20 -19.18 13.83
N ILE A 439 31.05 -18.32 14.38
CA ILE A 439 31.49 -17.10 13.72
C ILE A 439 32.39 -17.49 12.54
N THR A 440 31.91 -17.28 11.32
CA THR A 440 32.61 -17.71 10.09
C THR A 440 33.70 -16.74 9.65
N LYS A 441 33.64 -15.49 10.07
CA LYS A 441 34.55 -14.41 9.68
C LYS A 441 35.06 -13.72 10.95
N ALA A 442 36.37 -13.64 11.15
CA ALA A 442 36.98 -13.03 12.35
C ALA A 442 36.52 -11.59 12.60
N VAL A 443 36.24 -10.81 11.53
CA VAL A 443 35.73 -9.45 11.66
C VAL A 443 34.36 -9.38 12.33
N ASN A 444 33.57 -10.46 12.34
CA ASN A 444 32.28 -10.52 13.02
C ASN A 444 32.41 -10.66 14.55
N GLU A 445 33.59 -11.03 15.08
CA GLU A 445 33.83 -11.10 16.52
C GLU A 445 33.89 -9.72 17.18
N THR A 446 34.36 -8.73 16.44
CA THR A 446 34.62 -7.36 16.93
C THR A 446 33.53 -6.34 16.58
N ILE A 447 32.43 -6.78 15.97
CA ILE A 447 31.29 -5.90 15.64
C ILE A 447 30.72 -5.32 16.94
N ARG A 448 30.53 -4.00 16.98
CA ARG A 448 29.87 -3.31 18.10
C ARG A 448 28.34 -3.48 18.03
N ASP A 449 27.73 -3.72 19.18
CA ASP A 449 26.28 -3.80 19.31
C ASP A 449 25.62 -2.42 19.10
N LEU A 450 24.31 -2.36 19.19
CA LEU A 450 23.51 -1.16 18.91
C LEU A 450 23.92 0.01 19.82
N THR A 451 24.01 1.18 19.21
CA THR A 451 24.17 2.45 19.91
C THR A 451 22.86 2.87 20.58
N PRO A 452 22.89 3.74 21.62
CA PRO A 452 21.66 4.26 22.23
C PRO A 452 20.71 4.94 21.23
N ARG A 453 21.24 5.58 20.19
CA ARG A 453 20.43 6.18 19.11
C ARG A 453 19.70 5.12 18.30
N GLU A 454 20.36 4.04 17.90
CA GLU A 454 19.75 2.93 17.15
C GLU A 454 18.70 2.21 17.99
N VAL A 455 18.93 2.03 19.29
CA VAL A 455 17.93 1.52 20.24
C VAL A 455 16.72 2.48 20.30
N ALA A 456 16.95 3.80 20.37
CA ALA A 456 15.88 4.80 20.38
C ALA A 456 15.05 4.81 19.07
N VAL A 457 15.66 4.47 17.93
CA VAL A 457 14.96 4.28 16.64
C VAL A 457 14.11 3.01 16.66
N MET A 458 14.62 1.91 17.21
CA MET A 458 13.92 0.62 17.21
C MET A 458 12.88 0.48 18.32
N ALA A 459 13.01 1.19 19.44
CA ALA A 459 12.09 1.09 20.57
C ALA A 459 10.62 1.41 20.22
N PRO A 460 10.27 2.51 19.51
CA PRO A 460 8.89 2.76 19.10
C PRO A 460 8.39 1.74 18.08
N VAL A 461 9.25 1.20 17.20
CA VAL A 461 8.90 0.13 16.25
C VAL A 461 8.47 -1.12 17.00
N LEU A 462 9.26 -1.57 18.01
CA LEU A 462 8.92 -2.73 18.85
C LEU A 462 7.66 -2.48 19.69
N ALA A 463 7.53 -1.28 20.27
CA ALA A 463 6.37 -0.90 21.06
C ALA A 463 5.07 -0.96 20.22
N LEU A 464 5.10 -0.47 18.97
CA LEU A 464 3.96 -0.54 18.06
C LEU A 464 3.65 -1.99 17.65
N MET A 465 4.65 -2.84 17.39
CA MET A 465 4.44 -4.26 17.07
C MET A 465 3.70 -4.99 18.19
N LEU A 466 4.11 -4.75 19.43
CA LEU A 466 3.47 -5.34 20.62
C LEU A 466 2.08 -4.74 20.84
N PHE A 467 1.95 -3.42 20.83
CA PHE A 467 0.67 -2.74 21.04
C PHE A 467 -0.39 -3.20 20.03
N MET A 468 -0.05 -3.20 18.74
CA MET A 468 -0.96 -3.63 17.70
C MET A 468 -1.25 -5.13 17.74
N GLY A 469 -0.33 -5.96 18.21
CA GLY A 469 -0.55 -7.40 18.36
C GLY A 469 -1.50 -7.76 19.51
N PHE A 470 -1.33 -7.11 20.66
CA PHE A 470 -2.12 -7.39 21.86
C PHE A 470 -3.43 -6.59 21.94
N TYR A 471 -3.45 -5.38 21.39
CA TYR A 471 -4.60 -4.48 21.51
C TYR A 471 -5.00 -3.84 20.17
N PRO A 472 -5.51 -4.63 19.20
CA PRO A 472 -5.88 -4.14 17.87
C PRO A 472 -7.15 -3.27 17.86
N LYS A 473 -8.02 -3.39 18.88
CA LYS A 473 -9.34 -2.74 18.94
C LYS A 473 -9.33 -1.24 18.66
N PRO A 474 -8.41 -0.40 19.21
CA PRO A 474 -8.42 1.04 18.95
C PRO A 474 -8.21 1.41 17.48
N LEU A 475 -7.51 0.55 16.72
CA LEU A 475 -7.29 0.76 15.30
C LEU A 475 -8.51 0.28 14.50
N LEU A 476 -8.94 -0.95 14.71
CA LEU A 476 -10.06 -1.56 13.97
C LEU A 476 -11.35 -0.75 14.14
N SER A 477 -11.69 -0.34 15.37
CA SER A 477 -12.91 0.44 15.63
C SER A 477 -12.97 1.81 14.94
N ARG A 478 -11.81 2.39 14.57
CA ARG A 478 -11.75 3.64 13.80
C ARG A 478 -11.75 3.42 12.29
N MET A 479 -11.33 2.23 11.84
CA MET A 479 -11.33 1.86 10.40
C MET A 479 -12.73 1.43 9.94
N GLU A 480 -13.42 0.65 10.77
CA GLU A 480 -14.67 -0.05 10.44
C GLU A 480 -15.74 0.86 9.80
N PRO A 481 -16.12 2.04 10.34
CA PRO A 481 -17.17 2.86 9.74
C PRO A 481 -16.79 3.38 8.34
N SER A 482 -15.52 3.71 8.12
CA SER A 482 -15.03 4.17 6.81
C SER A 482 -14.98 3.03 5.79
N VAL A 483 -14.61 1.82 6.22
CA VAL A 483 -14.65 0.61 5.39
C VAL A 483 -16.08 0.27 4.99
N ILE A 484 -17.03 0.29 5.94
CA ILE A 484 -18.46 0.05 5.67
C ILE A 484 -18.99 1.08 4.67
N THR A 485 -18.66 2.36 4.85
CA THR A 485 -19.09 3.44 3.93
C THR A 485 -18.55 3.23 2.51
N MET A 486 -17.31 2.82 2.38
CA MET A 486 -16.70 2.50 1.08
C MET A 486 -17.37 1.28 0.44
N LEU A 487 -17.55 0.19 1.19
CA LEU A 487 -18.16 -1.05 0.71
C LEU A 487 -19.65 -0.92 0.40
N ALA A 488 -20.38 0.03 1.00
CA ALA A 488 -21.78 0.27 0.70
C ALA A 488 -22.02 0.51 -0.80
N ARG A 489 -21.10 1.21 -1.49
CA ARG A 489 -21.18 1.42 -2.94
C ARG A 489 -21.02 0.13 -3.72
N VAL A 490 -20.13 -0.75 -3.30
CA VAL A 490 -19.90 -2.07 -3.91
C VAL A 490 -21.14 -2.96 -3.72
N HIS A 491 -21.73 -2.94 -2.54
CA HIS A 491 -22.94 -3.73 -2.25
C HIS A 491 -24.15 -3.25 -3.07
N VAL A 492 -24.31 -1.94 -3.27
CA VAL A 492 -25.35 -1.38 -4.15
C VAL A 492 -25.15 -1.85 -5.60
N ALA A 493 -23.92 -1.76 -6.10
CA ALA A 493 -23.59 -2.24 -7.44
C ALA A 493 -23.85 -3.75 -7.59
N GLN A 494 -23.45 -4.55 -6.61
CA GLN A 494 -23.70 -6.00 -6.61
C GLN A 494 -25.20 -6.32 -6.65
N ALA A 495 -25.99 -5.66 -5.80
CA ALA A 495 -27.45 -5.88 -5.77
C ALA A 495 -28.10 -5.53 -7.12
N ARG A 496 -27.63 -4.49 -7.80
CA ARG A 496 -28.07 -4.08 -9.13
C ARG A 496 -27.73 -5.17 -10.18
N MET A 497 -26.48 -5.61 -10.23
CA MET A 497 -26.04 -6.68 -11.14
C MET A 497 -26.84 -7.98 -10.94
N ASP A 498 -27.09 -8.38 -9.69
CA ASP A 498 -27.89 -9.56 -9.35
C ASP A 498 -29.36 -9.43 -9.79
N SER A 499 -29.93 -8.22 -9.74
CA SER A 499 -31.28 -7.95 -10.21
C SER A 499 -31.38 -8.02 -11.75
N GLU A 500 -30.45 -7.43 -12.45
CA GLU A 500 -30.36 -7.46 -13.92
C GLU A 500 -30.17 -8.90 -14.44
N TRP A 501 -29.31 -9.68 -13.79
CA TRP A 501 -29.12 -11.09 -14.10
C TRP A 501 -30.42 -11.90 -13.94
N ARG A 502 -31.15 -11.72 -12.83
CA ARG A 502 -32.45 -12.38 -12.60
C ARG A 502 -33.48 -12.02 -13.66
N HIS A 503 -33.60 -10.75 -14.02
CA HIS A 503 -34.49 -10.31 -15.09
C HIS A 503 -34.14 -10.93 -16.44
N SER A 504 -32.87 -11.02 -16.77
CA SER A 504 -32.40 -11.64 -18.01
C SER A 504 -32.70 -13.14 -18.08
N GLN A 505 -32.63 -13.85 -16.96
CA GLN A 505 -33.00 -15.29 -16.89
C GLN A 505 -34.51 -15.49 -17.06
N LEU A 506 -35.33 -14.67 -16.42
CA LEU A 506 -36.77 -14.70 -16.58
C LEU A 506 -37.21 -14.42 -18.02
N ALA A 507 -36.59 -13.44 -18.69
CA ALA A 507 -36.88 -13.15 -20.09
C ALA A 507 -36.54 -14.35 -21.01
N ARG A 508 -35.41 -15.00 -20.79
CA ARG A 508 -35.00 -16.20 -21.56
C ARG A 508 -35.95 -17.38 -21.36
N THR A 509 -36.46 -17.58 -20.13
CA THR A 509 -37.44 -18.66 -19.85
C THR A 509 -38.78 -18.37 -20.49
N THR A 510 -39.21 -17.13 -20.59
CA THR A 510 -40.47 -16.73 -21.28
C THR A 510 -40.36 -16.89 -22.79
N ASP A 511 -39.19 -16.59 -23.41
CA ASP A 511 -38.95 -16.78 -24.85
C ASP A 511 -38.92 -18.28 -25.24
N VAL A 512 -38.38 -19.16 -24.37
CA VAL A 512 -38.36 -20.62 -24.61
C VAL A 512 -39.78 -21.22 -24.53
N THR A 513 -40.65 -20.67 -23.70
CA THR A 513 -42.07 -21.13 -23.59
C THR A 513 -42.98 -20.52 -24.68
N ALA A 514 -42.52 -19.45 -25.35
CA ALA A 514 -43.24 -18.78 -26.45
C ALA A 514 -42.85 -19.28 -27.85
N SER A 515 -41.93 -20.25 -27.98
CA SER A 515 -41.60 -20.87 -29.28
C SER A 515 -42.83 -21.69 -29.73
N PRO A 516 -43.51 -21.37 -30.84
CA PRO A 516 -44.66 -22.10 -31.30
C PRO A 516 -44.21 -23.53 -31.62
N ALA A 517 -44.86 -24.51 -30.98
CA ALA A 517 -44.72 -25.90 -31.38
C ALA A 517 -44.97 -25.98 -32.88
N THR A 518 -43.96 -26.38 -33.65
CA THR A 518 -44.07 -26.69 -35.05
C THR A 518 -45.19 -27.74 -35.24
N PRO A 519 -46.22 -27.48 -36.08
CA PRO A 519 -47.26 -28.45 -36.34
C PRO A 519 -46.75 -29.42 -37.43
N HIS A 520 -45.89 -30.36 -37.04
CA HIS A 520 -45.48 -31.47 -37.91
C HIS A 520 -45.59 -32.77 -37.13
N ALA A 521 -46.80 -33.26 -36.95
CA ALA A 521 -47.10 -34.70 -36.71
C ALA A 521 -48.62 -34.99 -36.68
N LEU A 522 -49.36 -34.62 -37.72
CA LEU A 522 -50.74 -35.09 -37.89
C LEU A 522 -51.10 -35.31 -39.38
N ASP A 523 -50.21 -35.89 -40.16
CA ASP A 523 -50.52 -36.23 -41.59
C ASP A 523 -49.99 -37.63 -42.01
N SER A 524 -49.83 -38.56 -41.08
CA SER A 524 -49.46 -39.97 -41.43
C SER A 524 -50.46 -41.03 -40.95
N ALA A 525 -51.67 -40.61 -40.45
CA ALA A 525 -52.68 -41.59 -39.99
C ALA A 525 -53.92 -41.73 -40.94
N THR A 526 -53.94 -41.07 -42.13
CA THR A 526 -55.12 -41.10 -43.03
C THR A 526 -54.83 -41.67 -44.42
N ARG A 527 -53.75 -42.43 -44.60
CA ARG A 527 -53.43 -43.11 -45.92
C ARG A 527 -53.29 -44.62 -45.86
N VAL A 528 -53.84 -45.30 -44.91
CA VAL A 528 -53.85 -46.80 -44.85
C VAL A 528 -55.25 -47.40 -44.86
N ALA A 529 -56.31 -46.68 -45.24
CA ALA A 529 -57.68 -47.22 -45.28
C ALA A 529 -58.34 -47.10 -46.67
N ALA A 530 -57.62 -47.20 -47.80
CA ALA A 530 -58.20 -47.20 -49.14
C ALA A 530 -57.41 -48.09 -50.12
N ALA A 531 -57.15 -49.36 -49.74
CA ALA A 531 -56.69 -50.40 -50.68
C ALA A 531 -57.17 -51.77 -50.18
N ASP A 532 -58.48 -52.00 -50.23
CA ASP A 532 -59.09 -53.32 -50.34
C ASP A 532 -60.60 -53.12 -50.58
N LYS A 533 -60.91 -52.95 -51.88
CA LYS A 533 -62.08 -53.52 -52.57
C LYS A 533 -61.98 -53.27 -54.07
#